data_fb30d9942f037df89f157c8f6eaa3586
#
_entry.id   fb30d9942f037df89f157c8f6eaa3586
#
_cell.length_a   1.000
_cell.length_b   1.000
_cell.length_c   1.000
_cell.angle_alpha   90.00
_cell.angle_beta   90.00
_cell.angle_gamma   90.00
#
_symmetry.space_group_name_H-M   'P 1'
#
loop_
_entity.id
_entity.type
_entity.pdbx_description
1 polymer ?
#
loop_
_entity_poly.entity_id
_entity_poly.type
_entity_poly.pdbx_seq_one_letter_code
_entity_poly.pdbx_strand_id
1 'polypeptide(L)'
;MKHLTLALTCLMILCSPVAAQETKKPTVLRGKVTHVRDGDTIEVNGIAIRLSALDCPERGTQKGKNAARIAQQFLGSQAKCELTGAKTYDRLVGYCEVNGEDFGAYMMNNSSCKVWEKYDVWDRY
;
A
#
# COMPACT_ATOMS: atom_id res chain seq x y z
N MET A 1 32.83 48.05 -52.29
CA MET A 1 33.03 47.53 -50.95
C MET A 1 31.69 47.02 -50.45
N LYS A 2 31.55 45.70 -50.33
CA LYS A 2 30.28 45.09 -49.89
C LYS A 2 30.39 44.77 -48.39
N HIS A 3 29.59 45.43 -47.58
CA HIS A 3 29.50 45.14 -46.17
C HIS A 3 28.60 43.91 -45.98
N LEU A 4 29.20 42.82 -45.52
CA LEU A 4 28.50 41.58 -45.17
C LEU A 4 28.08 41.70 -43.71
N THR A 5 26.80 41.98 -43.48
CA THR A 5 26.20 42.00 -42.15
C THR A 5 25.86 40.54 -41.74
N LEU A 6 26.62 40.02 -40.79
CA LEU A 6 26.38 38.72 -40.18
C LEU A 6 25.29 38.89 -39.10
N ALA A 7 24.07 38.41 -39.42
CA ALA A 7 22.98 38.38 -38.43
C ALA A 7 23.19 37.18 -37.52
N LEU A 8 23.52 37.45 -36.24
CA LEU A 8 23.64 36.43 -35.19
C LEU A 8 22.24 36.14 -34.63
N THR A 9 21.61 35.09 -35.11
CA THR A 9 20.35 34.61 -34.56
C THR A 9 20.59 33.90 -33.22
N CYS A 10 20.28 34.59 -32.12
CA CYS A 10 20.32 34.00 -30.78
C CYS A 10 19.11 33.08 -30.59
N LEU A 11 19.35 31.76 -30.61
CA LEU A 11 18.35 30.73 -30.35
C LEU A 11 18.10 30.65 -28.83
N MET A 12 17.05 31.33 -28.36
CA MET A 12 16.63 31.20 -26.95
C MET A 12 16.00 29.81 -26.74
N ILE A 13 16.73 28.93 -26.08
CA ILE A 13 16.22 27.66 -25.58
C ILE A 13 15.34 27.96 -24.37
N LEU A 14 14.02 27.90 -24.56
CA LEU A 14 13.04 27.98 -23.50
C LEU A 14 13.13 26.69 -22.67
N CYS A 15 13.90 26.73 -21.59
CA CYS A 15 13.93 25.67 -20.61
C CYS A 15 12.66 25.80 -19.74
N SER A 16 11.63 25.02 -20.06
CA SER A 16 10.42 24.94 -19.23
C SER A 16 10.77 24.23 -17.93
N PRO A 17 10.45 24.79 -16.75
CA PRO A 17 10.65 24.08 -15.50
C PRO A 17 9.67 22.92 -15.47
N VAL A 18 10.20 21.70 -15.41
CA VAL A 18 9.40 20.50 -15.08
C VAL A 18 8.98 20.68 -13.63
N ALA A 19 7.68 20.93 -13.40
CA ALA A 19 7.13 20.97 -12.06
C ALA A 19 7.33 19.59 -11.41
N ALA A 20 8.18 19.52 -10.38
CA ALA A 20 8.31 18.33 -9.55
C ALA A 20 6.94 18.07 -8.91
N GLN A 21 6.29 16.96 -9.26
CA GLN A 21 5.10 16.51 -8.57
C GLN A 21 5.52 16.10 -7.16
N GLU A 22 5.07 16.87 -6.16
CA GLU A 22 5.20 16.46 -4.76
C GLU A 22 4.39 15.15 -4.60
N THR A 23 5.09 14.03 -4.46
CA THR A 23 4.49 12.77 -4.08
C THR A 23 4.01 12.91 -2.64
N LYS A 24 2.71 13.10 -2.47
CA LYS A 24 2.09 13.19 -1.15
C LYS A 24 2.40 11.91 -0.38
N LYS A 25 3.09 12.03 0.75
CA LYS A 25 3.38 10.89 1.62
C LYS A 25 2.05 10.27 2.10
N PRO A 26 1.96 8.93 2.16
CA PRO A 26 0.76 8.27 2.63
C PRO A 26 0.50 8.60 4.10
N THR A 27 -0.77 8.61 4.49
CA THR A 27 -1.16 8.68 5.90
C THR A 27 -0.77 7.37 6.58
N VAL A 28 -0.13 7.48 7.74
CA VAL A 28 0.35 6.32 8.51
C VAL A 28 -0.48 6.16 9.77
N LEU A 29 -1.03 4.96 9.97
CA LEU A 29 -1.66 4.53 11.21
C LEU A 29 -0.70 3.61 11.97
N ARG A 30 -0.42 3.93 13.23
CA ARG A 30 0.40 3.11 14.14
C ARG A 30 -0.42 2.67 15.33
N GLY A 31 -0.23 1.47 15.78
CA GLY A 31 -0.87 0.96 16.97
C GLY A 31 -0.75 -0.55 17.08
N LYS A 32 -1.46 -1.11 18.06
CA LYS A 32 -1.50 -2.57 18.24
C LYS A 32 -2.60 -3.19 17.39
N VAL A 33 -2.36 -4.40 16.90
CA VAL A 33 -3.41 -5.24 16.36
C VAL A 33 -4.36 -5.62 17.50
N THR A 34 -5.55 -5.06 17.48
CA THR A 34 -6.57 -5.25 18.54
C THR A 34 -7.56 -6.36 18.22
N HIS A 35 -7.71 -6.69 16.94
CA HIS A 35 -8.61 -7.75 16.48
C HIS A 35 -8.20 -8.25 15.10
N VAL A 36 -8.49 -9.51 14.81
CA VAL A 36 -8.33 -10.12 13.48
C VAL A 36 -9.70 -10.56 13.01
N ARG A 37 -10.21 -9.96 11.94
CA ARG A 37 -11.50 -10.35 11.34
C ARG A 37 -11.35 -11.59 10.47
N ASP A 38 -10.31 -11.59 9.62
CA ASP A 38 -9.92 -12.69 8.75
C ASP A 38 -8.46 -12.50 8.27
N GLY A 39 -8.01 -13.31 7.32
CA GLY A 39 -6.62 -13.27 6.84
C GLY A 39 -6.21 -11.97 6.14
N ASP A 40 -7.15 -11.17 5.68
CA ASP A 40 -6.89 -9.93 4.94
C ASP A 40 -7.51 -8.67 5.57
N THR A 41 -8.08 -8.78 6.77
CA THR A 41 -8.65 -7.66 7.52
C THR A 41 -8.29 -7.75 8.99
N ILE A 42 -7.52 -6.78 9.45
CA ILE A 42 -7.12 -6.63 10.85
C ILE A 42 -7.63 -5.30 11.40
N GLU A 43 -7.76 -5.19 12.72
CA GLU A 43 -8.04 -3.92 13.38
C GLU A 43 -6.80 -3.46 14.13
N VAL A 44 -6.42 -2.21 13.87
CA VAL A 44 -5.29 -1.55 14.53
C VAL A 44 -5.87 -0.42 15.38
N ASN A 45 -5.67 -0.49 16.67
CA ASN A 45 -6.34 0.41 17.63
C ASN A 45 -7.86 0.50 17.42
N GLY A 46 -8.52 -0.61 17.12
CA GLY A 46 -9.95 -0.67 16.85
C GLY A 46 -10.37 -0.18 15.46
N ILE A 47 -9.44 0.26 14.62
CA ILE A 47 -9.71 0.74 13.26
C ILE A 47 -9.50 -0.41 12.28
N ALA A 48 -10.53 -0.78 11.54
CA ALA A 48 -10.47 -1.87 10.58
C ALA A 48 -9.67 -1.48 9.33
N ILE A 49 -8.69 -2.31 9.01
CA ILE A 49 -7.82 -2.16 7.84
C ILE A 49 -7.98 -3.39 6.95
N ARG A 50 -8.44 -3.17 5.71
CA ARG A 50 -8.40 -4.16 4.64
C ARG A 50 -7.02 -4.07 3.99
N LEU A 51 -6.26 -5.16 4.06
CA LEU A 51 -4.93 -5.18 3.45
C LEU A 51 -5.06 -5.01 1.93
N SER A 52 -4.38 -4.01 1.37
CA SER A 52 -4.34 -3.80 -0.08
C SER A 52 -3.60 -4.96 -0.75
N ALA A 53 -4.01 -5.31 -1.95
CA ALA A 53 -3.39 -6.36 -2.76
C ALA A 53 -3.45 -7.79 -2.17
N LEU A 54 -4.06 -8.00 -1.03
CA LEU A 54 -4.15 -9.31 -0.40
C LEU A 54 -5.55 -9.92 -0.62
N ASP A 55 -5.58 -11.12 -1.16
CA ASP A 55 -6.79 -11.91 -1.36
C ASP A 55 -6.68 -13.24 -0.59
N CYS A 56 -7.44 -13.34 0.47
CA CYS A 56 -7.50 -14.54 1.31
C CYS A 56 -8.80 -15.32 1.07
N PRO A 57 -8.76 -16.65 1.23
CA PRO A 57 -9.97 -17.45 1.13
C PRO A 57 -11.04 -16.99 2.12
N GLU A 58 -12.28 -17.13 1.75
CA GLU A 58 -13.44 -16.78 2.57
C GLU A 58 -13.44 -17.51 3.92
N ARG A 59 -13.79 -16.77 4.97
CA ARG A 59 -13.72 -17.27 6.35
C ARG A 59 -14.59 -18.51 6.59
N GLY A 60 -15.65 -18.71 5.83
CA GLY A 60 -16.51 -19.89 5.90
C GLY A 60 -15.86 -21.19 5.40
N THR A 61 -14.73 -21.10 4.71
CA THR A 61 -13.98 -22.25 4.20
C THR A 61 -12.88 -22.68 5.16
N GLN A 62 -12.42 -23.94 5.02
CA GLN A 62 -11.30 -24.43 5.84
C GLN A 62 -10.01 -23.61 5.61
N LYS A 63 -9.72 -23.25 4.37
CA LYS A 63 -8.57 -22.41 4.02
C LYS A 63 -8.69 -21.00 4.61
N GLY A 64 -9.89 -20.43 4.61
CA GLY A 64 -10.15 -19.12 5.21
C GLY A 64 -10.02 -19.14 6.73
N LYS A 65 -10.50 -20.18 7.39
CA LYS A 65 -10.30 -20.39 8.84
C LYS A 65 -8.81 -20.52 9.17
N ASN A 66 -8.07 -21.24 8.36
CA ASN A 66 -6.63 -21.39 8.53
C ASN A 66 -5.91 -20.03 8.35
N ALA A 67 -6.25 -19.26 7.34
CA ALA A 67 -5.68 -17.92 7.14
C ALA A 67 -5.97 -17.00 8.34
N ALA A 68 -7.22 -16.98 8.82
CA ALA A 68 -7.57 -16.20 10.02
C ALA A 68 -6.78 -16.65 11.25
N ARG A 69 -6.61 -17.95 11.45
CA ARG A 69 -5.82 -18.51 12.55
C ARG A 69 -4.35 -18.09 12.48
N ILE A 70 -3.77 -18.07 11.28
CA ILE A 70 -2.39 -17.60 11.06
C ILE A 70 -2.29 -16.11 11.38
N ALA A 71 -3.23 -15.30 10.93
CA ALA A 71 -3.27 -13.87 11.23
C ALA A 71 -3.44 -13.59 12.74
N GLN A 72 -4.13 -14.44 13.48
CA GLN A 72 -4.31 -14.32 14.95
C GLN A 72 -2.99 -14.31 15.72
N GLN A 73 -1.91 -14.82 15.18
CA GLN A 73 -0.58 -14.79 15.82
C GLN A 73 -0.09 -13.36 16.03
N PHE A 74 -0.59 -12.42 15.25
CA PHE A 74 -0.19 -11.01 15.34
C PHE A 74 -1.05 -10.19 16.32
N LEU A 75 -2.04 -10.79 16.95
CA LEU A 75 -2.87 -10.11 17.94
C LEU A 75 -2.00 -9.54 19.07
N GLY A 76 -2.16 -8.26 19.38
CA GLY A 76 -1.36 -7.54 20.37
C GLY A 76 -0.01 -7.02 19.86
N SER A 77 0.39 -7.36 18.65
CA SER A 77 1.65 -6.90 18.04
C SER A 77 1.55 -5.46 17.53
N GLN A 78 2.69 -4.78 17.48
CA GLN A 78 2.77 -3.42 16.92
C GLN A 78 2.63 -3.45 15.40
N ALA A 79 1.74 -2.61 14.90
CA ALA A 79 1.47 -2.45 13.48
C ALA A 79 1.74 -1.01 13.02
N LYS A 80 2.18 -0.89 11.79
CA LYS A 80 2.31 0.35 11.04
C LYS A 80 1.63 0.14 9.69
N CYS A 81 0.57 0.87 9.42
CA CYS A 81 -0.17 0.78 8.18
C CYS A 81 -0.06 2.07 7.39
N GLU A 82 0.35 1.96 6.13
CA GLU A 82 0.32 3.05 5.17
C GLU A 82 -1.01 3.00 4.42
N LEU A 83 -1.83 4.04 4.60
CA LEU A 83 -3.19 4.06 4.07
C LEU A 83 -3.21 4.58 2.64
N THR A 84 -3.93 3.90 1.76
CA THR A 84 -4.04 4.28 0.34
C THR A 84 -5.00 5.44 0.10
N GLY A 85 -5.87 5.74 1.07
CA GLY A 85 -6.97 6.70 0.94
C GLY A 85 -8.28 6.06 0.47
N ALA A 86 -8.25 4.81 0.01
CA ALA A 86 -9.46 4.07 -0.33
C ALA A 86 -10.16 3.54 0.91
N LYS A 87 -11.47 3.32 0.78
CA LYS A 87 -12.33 2.69 1.79
C LYS A 87 -13.13 1.57 1.16
N THR A 88 -13.43 0.54 1.94
CA THR A 88 -14.33 -0.54 1.54
C THR A 88 -15.21 -0.91 2.73
N TYR A 89 -16.51 -0.61 2.67
CA TYR A 89 -17.43 -0.71 3.81
C TYR A 89 -16.95 0.15 5.00
N ASP A 90 -16.79 -0.44 6.18
CA ASP A 90 -16.29 0.21 7.39
C ASP A 90 -14.76 0.19 7.53
N ARG A 91 -14.03 -0.26 6.49
CA ARG A 91 -12.59 -0.48 6.54
C ARG A 91 -11.82 0.57 5.75
N LEU A 92 -10.70 1.00 6.28
CA LEU A 92 -9.66 1.69 5.51
C LEU A 92 -8.87 0.65 4.71
N VAL A 93 -8.25 1.08 3.63
CA VAL A 93 -7.39 0.21 2.82
C VAL A 93 -5.93 0.62 2.99
N GLY A 94 -5.06 -0.33 3.23
CA GLY A 94 -3.65 -0.03 3.45
C GLY A 94 -2.72 -1.23 3.34
N TYR A 95 -1.43 -0.93 3.38
CA TYR A 95 -0.36 -1.90 3.51
C TYR A 95 0.19 -1.83 4.92
N CYS A 96 0.31 -2.94 5.59
CA CYS A 96 0.72 -2.99 7.00
C CYS A 96 1.99 -3.80 7.19
N GLU A 97 2.90 -3.25 8.01
CA GLU A 97 3.94 -4.03 8.69
C GLU A 97 3.45 -4.37 10.10
N VAL A 98 3.67 -5.59 10.52
CA VAL A 98 3.37 -6.05 11.88
C VAL A 98 4.63 -6.70 12.43
N ASN A 99 5.12 -6.23 13.56
CA ASN A 99 6.43 -6.61 14.12
C ASN A 99 7.58 -6.42 13.12
N GLY A 100 7.51 -5.39 12.26
CA GLY A 100 8.52 -5.10 11.25
C GLY A 100 8.48 -5.99 10.01
N GLU A 101 7.53 -6.92 9.90
CA GLU A 101 7.32 -7.76 8.72
C GLU A 101 6.14 -7.25 7.89
N ASP A 102 6.27 -7.30 6.57
CA ASP A 102 5.14 -7.03 5.68
C ASP A 102 4.06 -8.10 5.90
N PHE A 103 2.89 -7.67 6.38
CA PHE A 103 1.82 -8.59 6.74
C PHE A 103 1.24 -9.31 5.52
N GLY A 104 1.08 -8.60 4.39
CA GLY A 104 0.59 -9.21 3.15
C GLY A 104 1.51 -10.30 2.64
N ALA A 105 2.82 -10.03 2.58
CA ALA A 105 3.82 -11.02 2.18
C ALA A 105 3.85 -12.22 3.13
N TYR A 106 3.76 -11.97 4.44
CA TYR A 106 3.70 -13.05 5.43
C TYR A 106 2.49 -13.97 5.19
N MET A 107 1.31 -13.39 4.97
CA MET A 107 0.10 -14.17 4.72
C MET A 107 0.18 -14.95 3.41
N MET A 108 0.73 -14.37 2.36
CA MET A 108 0.94 -15.07 1.08
C MET A 108 1.91 -16.25 1.22
N ASN A 109 2.95 -16.12 2.03
CA ASN A 109 3.97 -17.16 2.23
C ASN A 109 3.53 -18.28 3.19
N ASN A 110 2.58 -18.00 4.10
CA ASN A 110 2.24 -18.91 5.18
C ASN A 110 0.80 -19.44 5.15
N SER A 111 0.01 -18.98 4.20
CA SER A 111 -1.39 -19.39 4.05
C SER A 111 -1.78 -19.54 2.58
N SER A 112 -3.05 -19.78 2.31
CA SER A 112 -3.59 -19.80 0.95
C SER A 112 -3.98 -18.42 0.42
N CYS A 113 -3.58 -17.34 1.09
CA CYS A 113 -3.74 -15.98 0.59
C CYS A 113 -2.87 -15.74 -0.63
N LYS A 114 -3.36 -14.94 -1.57
CA LYS A 114 -2.68 -14.64 -2.83
C LYS A 114 -2.60 -13.14 -3.03
N VAL A 115 -1.70 -12.71 -3.91
CA VAL A 115 -1.68 -11.33 -4.38
C VAL A 115 -2.92 -11.06 -5.25
N TRP A 116 -3.55 -9.93 -5.03
CA TRP A 116 -4.59 -9.39 -5.89
C TRP A 116 -4.05 -8.19 -6.65
N GLU A 117 -3.43 -8.45 -7.77
CA GLU A 117 -2.67 -7.47 -8.56
C GLU A 117 -3.47 -6.20 -8.88
N LYS A 118 -4.76 -6.35 -9.20
CA LYS A 118 -5.65 -5.20 -9.46
C LYS A 118 -5.66 -4.17 -8.34
N TYR A 119 -5.47 -4.61 -7.10
CA TYR A 119 -5.49 -3.76 -5.91
C TYR A 119 -4.10 -3.56 -5.30
N ASP A 120 -3.05 -3.95 -5.99
CA ASP A 120 -1.69 -3.59 -5.64
C ASP A 120 -1.35 -2.21 -6.21
N VAL A 121 -2.04 -1.20 -5.67
CA VAL A 121 -2.02 0.17 -6.20
C VAL A 121 -0.67 0.85 -6.09
N TRP A 122 0.24 0.31 -5.28
CA TRP A 122 1.61 0.80 -5.13
C TRP A 122 2.66 -0.19 -5.64
N ASP A 123 2.25 -1.23 -6.34
CA ASP A 123 3.13 -2.18 -7.02
C ASP A 123 4.18 -2.79 -6.08
N ARG A 124 3.71 -3.32 -4.94
CA ARG A 124 4.58 -3.83 -3.86
C ARG A 124 4.83 -5.33 -3.90
N TYR A 125 4.07 -6.09 -4.68
CA TYR A 125 4.16 -7.54 -4.75
C TYR A 125 4.41 -8.09 -6.14
#